data_5f6a906e5fa51ae4f11093fb70caa01a
#
_entry.id   5f6a906e5fa51ae4f11093fb70caa01a
#
_cell.length_a   1.000
_cell.length_b   1.000
_cell.length_c   1.000
_cell.angle_alpha   90.00
_cell.angle_beta   90.00
_cell.angle_gamma   90.00
#
_symmetry.space_group_name_H-M   'P 1'
#
loop_
_entity.id
_entity.type
_entity.pdbx_description
1 polymer ?
#
loop_
_entity_poly.entity_id
_entity_poly.type
_entity_poly.pdbx_seq_one_letter_code
_entity_poly.pdbx_strand_id
1 'polypeptide(L)'
;CSRRTEFTEIKQRTTIINGQYYYDILVSNCPDSIGELKSQMISFYNMKIQDLRNNGDDKIIASMIFYKKTSCTSYFLNHDEEHTDAFDFNVKEIEFCNDDLGSITEDNIDGRSIYTISLPQKNGEAVVEILKWDKKTNTLSE
;
A
#
# COMPACT_ATOMS: atom_id res chain seq x y z
N CYS A 1 17.23 11.22 -17.99
CA CYS A 1 17.30 10.85 -16.56
C CYS A 1 16.05 10.10 -16.16
N SER A 2 16.20 8.85 -15.72
CA SER A 2 15.09 8.11 -15.15
C SER A 2 14.75 8.72 -13.78
N ARG A 3 13.48 9.08 -13.59
CA ARG A 3 13.01 9.56 -12.30
C ARG A 3 12.87 8.36 -11.35
N ARG A 4 13.33 8.57 -10.13
CA ARG A 4 13.25 7.55 -9.10
C ARG A 4 11.80 7.36 -8.65
N THR A 5 11.37 6.11 -8.47
CA THR A 5 10.08 5.80 -7.86
C THR A 5 10.09 6.23 -6.39
N GLU A 6 9.04 6.92 -5.98
CA GLU A 6 8.90 7.40 -4.61
C GLU A 6 7.58 6.94 -4.02
N PHE A 7 7.61 6.60 -2.73
CA PHE A 7 6.45 6.17 -1.97
C PHE A 7 6.14 7.23 -0.90
N THR A 8 4.88 7.63 -0.83
CA THR A 8 4.44 8.66 0.13
C THR A 8 3.23 8.12 0.89
N GLU A 9 3.36 8.05 2.22
CA GLU A 9 2.23 7.66 3.07
C GLU A 9 1.20 8.79 3.12
N ILE A 10 -0.08 8.46 2.98
CA ILE A 10 -1.17 9.39 3.25
C ILE A 10 -1.47 9.30 4.74
N LYS A 11 -0.80 10.13 5.53
CA LYS A 11 -0.82 10.06 7.00
C LYS A 11 -2.23 10.22 7.58
N GLN A 12 -3.07 11.03 6.94
CA GLN A 12 -4.45 11.26 7.38
C GLN A 12 -5.33 10.02 7.23
N ARG A 13 -4.93 9.08 6.39
CA ARG A 13 -5.67 7.84 6.14
C ARG A 13 -5.04 6.63 6.82
N THR A 14 -3.93 6.83 7.53
CA THR A 14 -3.33 5.77 8.34
C THR A 14 -4.21 5.54 9.56
N THR A 15 -4.68 4.30 9.73
CA THR A 15 -5.56 3.93 10.84
C THR A 15 -4.99 2.74 11.61
N ILE A 16 -5.39 2.65 12.88
CA ILE A 16 -5.08 1.52 13.74
C ILE A 16 -6.42 0.90 14.17
N ILE A 17 -6.65 -0.35 13.79
CA ILE A 17 -7.86 -1.08 14.13
C ILE A 17 -7.45 -2.40 14.76
N ASN A 18 -7.95 -2.68 15.96
CA ASN A 18 -7.61 -3.90 16.72
C ASN A 18 -6.09 -4.10 16.88
N GLY A 19 -5.35 -2.99 17.07
CA GLY A 19 -3.90 -3.04 17.25
C GLY A 19 -3.11 -3.32 15.98
N GLN A 20 -3.70 -3.13 14.82
CA GLN A 20 -3.06 -3.36 13.53
C GLN A 20 -3.13 -2.11 12.67
N TYR A 21 -2.07 -1.85 11.91
CA TYR A 21 -1.98 -0.69 11.01
C TYR A 21 -2.60 -0.97 9.65
N TYR A 22 -3.25 0.07 9.11
CA TYR A 22 -3.80 0.11 7.76
C TYR A 22 -3.26 1.37 7.09
N TYR A 23 -2.50 1.20 6.01
CA TYR A 23 -1.85 2.29 5.29
C TYR A 23 -2.39 2.45 3.89
N ASP A 24 -2.50 3.70 3.44
CA ASP A 24 -2.67 4.08 2.04
C ASP A 24 -1.40 4.80 1.59
N ILE A 25 -0.81 4.33 0.50
CA ILE A 25 0.50 4.79 0.01
C ILE A 25 0.36 5.27 -1.43
N LEU A 26 0.90 6.44 -1.73
CA LEU A 26 0.98 6.95 -3.10
C LEU A 26 2.34 6.63 -3.71
N VAL A 27 2.33 6.22 -4.98
CA VAL A 27 3.53 5.87 -5.73
C VAL A 27 3.72 6.85 -6.88
N SER A 28 4.84 7.59 -6.84
CA SER A 28 5.25 8.49 -7.92
C SER A 28 6.26 7.80 -8.82
N ASN A 29 6.23 8.11 -10.11
CA ASN A 29 7.16 7.52 -11.09
C ASN A 29 7.14 6.00 -11.04
N CYS A 30 5.94 5.43 -11.16
CA CYS A 30 5.72 4.00 -11.08
C CYS A 30 6.55 3.26 -12.13
N PRO A 31 7.21 2.14 -11.77
CA PRO A 31 7.94 1.34 -12.74
C PRO A 31 7.02 0.74 -13.80
N ASP A 32 7.53 0.58 -15.01
CA ASP A 32 6.78 -0.05 -16.10
C ASP A 32 6.62 -1.56 -15.91
N SER A 33 7.58 -2.18 -15.25
CA SER A 33 7.57 -3.62 -14.99
C SER A 33 6.79 -3.95 -13.72
N ILE A 34 5.85 -4.89 -13.82
CA ILE A 34 5.11 -5.39 -12.65
C ILE A 34 6.05 -6.05 -11.64
N GLY A 35 7.06 -6.78 -12.12
CA GLY A 35 8.05 -7.41 -11.25
C GLY A 35 8.85 -6.40 -10.44
N GLU A 36 9.23 -5.28 -11.05
CA GLU A 36 9.94 -4.21 -10.36
C GLU A 36 9.02 -3.50 -9.36
N LEU A 37 7.78 -3.21 -9.73
CA LEU A 37 6.81 -2.61 -8.84
C LEU A 37 6.59 -3.51 -7.61
N LYS A 38 6.38 -4.80 -7.82
CA LYS A 38 6.20 -5.78 -6.74
C LYS A 38 7.40 -5.77 -5.78
N SER A 39 8.60 -5.82 -6.31
CA SER A 39 9.83 -5.80 -5.51
C SER A 39 9.93 -4.53 -4.67
N GLN A 40 9.61 -3.39 -5.24
CA GLN A 40 9.66 -2.11 -4.54
C GLN A 40 8.56 -1.97 -3.49
N MET A 41 7.36 -2.49 -3.74
CA MET A 41 6.28 -2.53 -2.76
C MET A 41 6.69 -3.35 -1.53
N ILE A 42 7.28 -4.51 -1.75
CA ILE A 42 7.76 -5.37 -0.67
C ILE A 42 8.86 -4.66 0.13
N SER A 43 9.79 -4.01 -0.55
CA SER A 43 10.87 -3.24 0.12
C SER A 43 10.31 -2.11 0.97
N PHE A 44 9.31 -1.40 0.47
CA PHE A 44 8.68 -0.32 1.22
C PHE A 44 7.94 -0.84 2.45
N TYR A 45 7.21 -1.94 2.31
CA TYR A 45 6.53 -2.59 3.44
C TYR A 45 7.55 -2.97 4.52
N ASN A 46 8.67 -3.59 4.12
CA ASN A 46 9.71 -4.00 5.04
C ASN A 46 10.35 -2.79 5.75
N MET A 47 10.56 -1.70 5.02
CA MET A 47 11.07 -0.46 5.62
C MET A 47 10.12 0.06 6.70
N LYS A 48 8.81 0.07 6.44
CA LYS A 48 7.82 0.51 7.43
C LYS A 48 7.82 -0.38 8.67
N ILE A 49 7.93 -1.68 8.50
CA ILE A 49 8.03 -2.60 9.65
C ILE A 49 9.28 -2.29 10.48
N GLN A 50 10.43 -2.07 9.83
CA GLN A 50 11.66 -1.74 10.55
C GLN A 50 11.53 -0.41 11.29
N ASP A 51 10.91 0.59 10.68
CA ASP A 51 10.68 1.88 11.34
C ASP A 51 9.81 1.72 12.59
N LEU A 52 8.75 0.93 12.51
CA LEU A 52 7.89 0.64 13.67
C LEU A 52 8.68 -0.05 14.78
N ARG A 53 9.47 -1.07 14.45
CA ARG A 53 10.27 -1.82 15.43
C ARG A 53 11.34 -0.93 16.06
N ASN A 54 11.98 -0.07 15.28
CA ASN A 54 12.99 0.87 15.78
C ASN A 54 12.39 1.91 16.76
N ASN A 55 11.10 2.20 16.65
CA ASN A 55 10.39 3.10 17.54
C ASN A 55 9.71 2.36 18.71
N GLY A 56 10.01 1.10 18.91
CA GLY A 56 9.42 0.29 19.97
C GLY A 56 7.98 -0.13 19.73
N ASP A 57 7.49 0.04 18.52
CA ASP A 57 6.13 -0.36 18.13
C ASP A 57 6.17 -1.77 17.54
N ASP A 58 5.49 -2.71 18.20
CA ASP A 58 5.46 -4.13 17.81
C ASP A 58 4.19 -4.52 17.04
N LYS A 59 3.35 -3.54 16.69
CA LYS A 59 2.12 -3.81 15.94
C LYS A 59 2.42 -4.31 14.54
N ILE A 60 1.52 -5.12 14.00
CA ILE A 60 1.62 -5.61 12.63
C ILE A 60 0.94 -4.64 11.66
N ILE A 61 1.35 -4.68 10.41
CA ILE A 61 0.68 -3.95 9.33
C ILE A 61 -0.28 -4.93 8.67
N ALA A 62 -1.58 -4.74 8.91
CA ALA A 62 -2.61 -5.62 8.37
C ALA A 62 -2.86 -5.39 6.89
N SER A 63 -2.71 -4.15 6.44
CA SER A 63 -2.97 -3.78 5.05
C SER A 63 -2.15 -2.57 4.66
N MET A 64 -1.55 -2.64 3.48
CA MET A 64 -0.87 -1.53 2.84
C MET A 64 -1.33 -1.49 1.40
N ILE A 65 -2.11 -0.48 1.06
CA ILE A 65 -2.68 -0.32 -0.28
C ILE A 65 -1.90 0.75 -1.01
N PHE A 66 -1.52 0.45 -2.25
CA PHE A 66 -0.69 1.34 -3.07
C PHE A 66 -1.53 1.91 -4.21
N TYR A 67 -1.46 3.23 -4.37
CA TYR A 67 -2.16 3.95 -5.41
C TYR A 67 -1.15 4.76 -6.24
N LYS A 68 -1.39 4.85 -7.53
CA LYS A 68 -0.63 5.76 -8.38
C LYS A 68 -0.89 7.20 -7.95
N LYS A 69 0.17 7.99 -7.81
CA LYS A 69 0.04 9.42 -7.47
C LYS A 69 -0.43 10.19 -8.70
N THR A 70 -1.64 10.73 -8.61
CA THR A 70 -2.28 11.54 -9.65
C THR A 70 -2.86 12.78 -9.00
N SER A 71 -3.43 13.69 -9.79
CA SER A 71 -4.15 14.84 -9.24
C SER A 71 -5.33 14.41 -8.35
N CYS A 72 -5.98 13.30 -8.69
CA CYS A 72 -7.09 12.76 -7.90
C CYS A 72 -6.61 12.22 -6.55
N THR A 73 -5.61 11.33 -6.55
CA THR A 73 -5.12 10.71 -5.31
C THR A 73 -4.35 11.69 -4.44
N SER A 74 -3.65 12.67 -5.04
CA SER A 74 -2.88 13.69 -4.31
C SER A 74 -3.75 14.59 -3.44
N TYR A 75 -5.04 14.72 -3.76
CA TYR A 75 -5.99 15.46 -2.94
C TYR A 75 -5.98 14.95 -1.49
N PHE A 76 -5.89 13.63 -1.30
CA PHE A 76 -5.97 12.99 0.01
C PHE A 76 -4.72 13.18 0.86
N LEU A 77 -3.64 13.73 0.32
CA LEU A 77 -2.45 14.07 1.10
C LEU A 77 -2.72 15.21 2.09
N ASN A 78 -3.64 16.12 1.74
CA ASN A 78 -3.90 17.33 2.53
C ASN A 78 -5.35 17.46 2.98
N HIS A 79 -6.21 16.51 2.59
CA HIS A 79 -7.64 16.54 2.88
C HIS A 79 -8.10 15.16 3.36
N ASP A 80 -8.83 15.12 4.46
CA ASP A 80 -9.49 13.92 4.96
C ASP A 80 -11.00 13.93 4.68
N GLU A 81 -11.49 14.97 4.00
CA GLU A 81 -12.87 15.15 3.58
C GLU A 81 -13.13 14.57 2.20
N GLU A 82 -14.39 14.51 1.81
CA GLU A 82 -14.81 14.05 0.50
C GLU A 82 -14.17 14.87 -0.63
N HIS A 83 -13.65 14.17 -1.64
CA HIS A 83 -13.12 14.82 -2.83
C HIS A 83 -14.27 15.00 -3.84
N THR A 84 -14.55 16.25 -4.18
CA THR A 84 -15.52 16.58 -5.23
C THR A 84 -14.78 17.10 -6.45
N ASP A 85 -14.98 16.45 -7.60
CA ASP A 85 -14.48 16.94 -8.88
C ASP A 85 -15.39 18.03 -9.40
N ALA A 86 -14.82 19.00 -10.14
CA ALA A 86 -15.54 20.09 -10.78
C ALA A 86 -16.58 19.62 -11.83
N PHE A 87 -16.58 18.34 -12.20
CA PHE A 87 -17.50 17.73 -13.15
C PHE A 87 -18.60 16.90 -12.49
N ASP A 88 -18.97 17.20 -11.24
CA ASP A 88 -20.03 16.52 -10.47
C ASP A 88 -19.76 15.04 -10.14
N PHE A 89 -18.55 14.58 -10.33
CA PHE A 89 -18.16 13.26 -9.84
C PHE A 89 -17.66 13.39 -8.40
N ASN A 90 -18.51 13.00 -7.45
CA ASN A 90 -18.14 12.96 -6.04
C ASN A 90 -17.17 11.81 -5.82
N VAL A 91 -15.88 12.09 -5.81
CA VAL A 91 -14.88 11.11 -5.41
C VAL A 91 -14.81 11.16 -3.88
N LYS A 92 -15.61 10.33 -3.22
CA LYS A 92 -15.70 10.30 -1.76
C LYS A 92 -14.56 9.51 -1.16
N GLU A 93 -14.09 8.50 -1.88
CA GLU A 93 -13.07 7.57 -1.44
C GLU A 93 -11.94 7.54 -2.45
N ILE A 94 -10.73 7.28 -1.98
CA ILE A 94 -9.55 7.22 -2.86
C ILE A 94 -9.69 6.13 -3.93
N GLU A 95 -10.45 5.08 -3.65
CA GLU A 95 -10.72 4.00 -4.59
C GLU A 95 -11.41 4.47 -5.87
N PHE A 96 -12.20 5.53 -5.79
CA PHE A 96 -12.89 6.09 -6.95
C PHE A 96 -11.97 6.80 -7.93
N CYS A 97 -10.72 7.07 -7.53
CA CYS A 97 -9.72 7.60 -8.47
C CYS A 97 -9.31 6.57 -9.53
N ASN A 98 -9.56 5.29 -9.31
CA ASN A 98 -9.17 4.18 -10.20
C ASN A 98 -7.65 4.12 -10.44
N ASP A 99 -6.87 4.45 -9.43
CA ASP A 99 -5.41 4.49 -9.48
C ASP A 99 -4.77 3.37 -8.63
N ASP A 100 -5.52 2.31 -8.32
CA ASP A 100 -5.05 1.17 -7.53
C ASP A 100 -3.91 0.45 -8.25
N LEU A 101 -2.77 0.33 -7.56
CA LEU A 101 -1.60 -0.39 -8.05
C LEU A 101 -1.44 -1.76 -7.40
N GLY A 102 -2.15 -2.01 -6.32
CA GLY A 102 -2.06 -3.27 -5.60
C GLY A 102 -1.99 -3.08 -4.10
N SER A 103 -1.85 -4.19 -3.39
CA SER A 103 -1.84 -4.18 -1.94
C SER A 103 -1.01 -5.34 -1.37
N ILE A 104 -0.51 -5.13 -0.15
CA ILE A 104 0.05 -6.20 0.68
C ILE A 104 -0.85 -6.31 1.90
N THR A 105 -1.36 -7.51 2.17
CA THR A 105 -2.28 -7.75 3.27
C THR A 105 -1.79 -8.92 4.13
N GLU A 106 -2.12 -8.84 5.42
CA GLU A 106 -1.92 -9.92 6.39
C GLU A 106 -3.29 -10.46 6.77
N ASP A 107 -3.47 -11.76 6.68
CA ASP A 107 -4.67 -12.46 7.15
C ASP A 107 -4.29 -13.50 8.17
N ASN A 108 -5.00 -13.52 9.30
CA ASN A 108 -4.83 -14.56 10.31
C ASN A 108 -5.80 -15.68 10.00
N ILE A 109 -5.26 -16.82 9.57
CA ILE A 109 -6.02 -18.03 9.27
C ILE A 109 -5.55 -19.12 10.21
N ASP A 110 -6.45 -19.60 11.09
CA ASP A 110 -6.18 -20.67 12.07
C ASP A 110 -4.94 -20.37 12.94
N GLY A 111 -4.79 -19.11 13.37
CA GLY A 111 -3.68 -18.69 14.22
C GLY A 111 -2.38 -18.43 13.48
N ARG A 112 -2.37 -18.52 12.16
CA ARG A 112 -1.20 -18.24 11.33
C ARG A 112 -1.41 -16.97 10.52
N SER A 113 -0.39 -16.12 10.50
CA SER A 113 -0.37 -14.94 9.65
C SER A 113 0.04 -15.34 8.24
N ILE A 114 -0.82 -15.06 7.27
CA ILE A 114 -0.54 -15.27 5.85
C ILE A 114 -0.47 -13.90 5.18
N TYR A 115 0.64 -13.64 4.53
CA TYR A 115 0.89 -12.38 3.83
C TYR A 115 0.71 -12.59 2.34
N THR A 116 -0.09 -11.73 1.71
CA THR A 116 -0.33 -11.80 0.27
C THR A 116 -0.08 -10.46 -0.38
N ILE A 117 0.43 -10.50 -1.62
CA ILE A 117 0.51 -9.32 -2.47
C ILE A 117 -0.46 -9.50 -3.63
N SER A 118 -1.26 -8.46 -3.89
CA SER A 118 -2.21 -8.44 -4.99
C SER A 118 -1.82 -7.33 -5.95
N LEU A 119 -1.74 -7.64 -7.24
CA LEU A 119 -1.37 -6.71 -8.29
C LEU A 119 -2.42 -6.77 -9.39
N PRO A 120 -3.08 -5.65 -9.73
CA PRO A 120 -4.01 -5.66 -10.85
C PRO A 120 -3.28 -5.84 -12.18
N GLN A 121 -3.87 -6.57 -13.09
CA GLN A 121 -3.35 -6.75 -14.44
C GLN A 121 -4.16 -5.95 -15.45
N LYS A 122 -3.58 -5.74 -16.64
CA LYS A 122 -4.21 -4.98 -17.73
C LYS A 122 -5.54 -5.60 -18.21
N ASN A 123 -5.74 -6.90 -17.99
CA ASN A 123 -6.97 -7.60 -18.35
C ASN A 123 -8.05 -7.56 -17.27
N GLY A 124 -7.83 -6.81 -16.19
CA GLY A 124 -8.79 -6.68 -15.09
C GLY A 124 -8.72 -7.79 -14.04
N GLU A 125 -7.90 -8.81 -14.24
CA GLU A 125 -7.65 -9.84 -13.22
C GLU A 125 -6.48 -9.46 -12.33
N ALA A 126 -6.60 -9.73 -11.03
CA ALA A 126 -5.51 -9.51 -10.09
C ALA A 126 -4.63 -10.75 -10.01
N VAL A 127 -3.31 -10.55 -10.00
CA VAL A 127 -2.36 -11.60 -9.63
C VAL A 127 -2.20 -11.54 -8.13
N VAL A 128 -2.46 -12.65 -7.45
CA VAL A 128 -2.32 -12.76 -5.99
C VAL A 128 -1.24 -13.79 -5.69
N GLU A 129 -0.23 -13.39 -4.95
CA GLU A 129 0.89 -14.28 -4.55
C GLU A 129 1.03 -14.27 -3.04
N ILE A 130 1.38 -15.44 -2.48
CA ILE A 130 1.67 -15.58 -1.06
C ILE A 130 3.14 -15.25 -0.84
N LEU A 131 3.40 -14.35 0.12
CA LEU A 131 4.74 -13.92 0.49
C LEU A 131 5.24 -14.72 1.70
N LYS A 132 6.56 -14.82 1.83
CA LYS A 132 7.22 -15.50 2.95
C LYS A 132 7.58 -14.46 4.02
N TRP A 133 7.22 -14.76 5.26
CA TRP A 133 7.58 -13.93 6.40
C TRP A 133 8.75 -14.58 7.16
N ASP A 134 9.82 -13.81 7.37
CA ASP A 134 10.95 -14.23 8.19
C ASP A 134 10.85 -13.54 9.56
N LYS A 135 10.60 -14.34 10.59
CA LYS A 135 10.48 -13.85 11.98
C LYS A 135 11.79 -13.29 12.53
N LYS A 136 12.93 -13.79 12.08
CA LYS A 136 14.24 -13.36 12.57
C LYS A 136 14.58 -11.97 12.11
N THR A 137 14.28 -11.65 10.86
CA THR A 137 14.59 -10.35 10.27
C THR A 137 13.40 -9.40 10.25
N ASN A 138 12.18 -9.89 10.53
CA ASN A 138 10.91 -9.14 10.38
C ASN A 138 10.76 -8.60 8.97
N THR A 139 10.97 -9.45 7.95
CA THR A 139 10.87 -9.06 6.55
C THR A 139 10.01 -10.02 5.76
N LEU A 140 9.34 -9.47 4.74
CA LEU A 140 8.65 -10.23 3.71
C LEU A 140 9.58 -10.46 2.52
N SER A 141 9.39 -11.59 1.84
CA SER A 141 10.06 -11.90 0.58
C SER A 141 9.14 -12.74 -0.32
N GLU A 142 9.51 -12.80 -1.58
CA GLU A 142 8.80 -13.64 -2.54
C GLU A 142 8.99 -15.12 -2.28
#